data_1262232bec2b48e06e7e0c092911a62a
#
_entry.id   1262232bec2b48e06e7e0c092911a62a
#
_cell.length_a   1.000
_cell.length_b   1.000
_cell.length_c   1.000
_cell.angle_alpha   90.00
_cell.angle_beta   90.00
_cell.angle_gamma   90.00
#
_symmetry.space_group_name_H-M   'P 1'
#
loop_
_entity.id
_entity.type
_entity.pdbx_description
1 polymer ?
#
loop_
_entity_poly.entity_id
_entity_poly.type
_entity_poly.pdbx_seq_one_letter_code
_entity_poly.pdbx_strand_id
1 'polypeptide(L)'
;MKNHWDDKAAEEAVRHWGTKFGRQVALRLYTARLIGHEPDLVLHGGGNVSVKTKRPTLLGDEVEAVCVKASGRDLASIEPAGLPALDLGYLRRLRRLDALDDDAMINELRTHLFDASSPTPSIEALVHAFLPPRYVDHSHADAVLALTNQPDDRLVREALGDRVAVLPYVTPGFELAKAVADLYDADPNVEGIVLLHHG
;
A
#
# COMPACT_ATOMS: atom_id res chain seq x y z
N MET A 1 2.87 17.76 -12.04
CA MET A 1 3.52 17.28 -10.79
C MET A 1 5.04 17.43 -10.93
N LYS A 2 5.73 17.87 -9.87
CA LYS A 2 7.19 18.01 -9.84
C LYS A 2 7.80 16.86 -9.02
N ASN A 3 8.95 16.32 -9.46
CA ASN A 3 9.68 15.37 -8.64
C ASN A 3 10.32 16.09 -7.44
N HIS A 4 9.92 15.72 -6.23
CA HIS A 4 10.40 16.27 -4.97
C HIS A 4 11.42 15.37 -4.25
N TRP A 5 11.88 14.27 -4.89
CA TRP A 5 12.93 13.45 -4.33
C TRP A 5 14.23 14.24 -4.15
N ASP A 6 14.83 14.13 -2.97
CA ASP A 6 16.12 14.68 -2.62
C ASP A 6 16.97 13.64 -1.88
N ASP A 7 18.16 13.34 -2.40
CA ASP A 7 19.03 12.30 -1.84
C ASP A 7 19.49 12.63 -0.40
N LYS A 8 19.73 13.92 -0.11
CA LYS A 8 20.17 14.32 1.23
C LYS A 8 19.05 14.14 2.24
N ALA A 9 17.83 14.56 1.89
CA ALA A 9 16.66 14.36 2.74
C ALA A 9 16.33 12.87 2.95
N ALA A 10 16.49 12.04 1.91
CA ALA A 10 16.34 10.59 2.03
C ALA A 10 17.35 9.97 3.02
N GLU A 11 18.64 10.37 2.92
CA GLU A 11 19.66 9.90 3.85
C GLU A 11 19.46 10.47 5.27
N GLU A 12 18.91 11.67 5.43
CA GLU A 12 18.49 12.20 6.74
C GLU A 12 17.39 11.38 7.36
N ALA A 13 16.38 10.99 6.59
CA ALA A 13 15.31 10.09 7.04
C ALA A 13 15.90 8.74 7.49
N VAL A 14 16.87 8.19 6.74
CA VAL A 14 17.57 6.96 7.13
C VAL A 14 18.36 7.13 8.41
N ARG A 15 19.09 8.24 8.60
CA ARG A 15 19.79 8.52 9.86
C ARG A 15 18.83 8.65 11.05
N HIS A 16 17.67 9.27 10.81
CA HIS A 16 16.70 9.52 11.87
C HIS A 16 15.94 8.26 12.30
N TRP A 17 15.45 7.46 11.36
CA TRP A 17 14.57 6.32 11.64
C TRP A 17 15.23 4.95 11.40
N GLY A 18 16.29 4.90 10.59
CA GLY A 18 16.84 3.64 10.08
C GLY A 18 17.42 2.73 11.13
N THR A 19 18.05 3.29 12.18
CA THR A 19 18.64 2.49 13.29
C THR A 19 17.56 1.68 14.03
N LYS A 20 16.38 2.24 14.23
CA LYS A 20 15.29 1.61 14.99
C LYS A 20 14.36 0.77 14.12
N PHE A 21 14.08 1.22 12.90
CA PHE A 21 13.01 0.64 12.06
C PHE A 21 13.55 -0.03 10.79
N GLY A 22 14.83 0.12 10.50
CA GLY A 22 15.46 -0.35 9.26
C GLY A 22 15.41 0.69 8.13
N ARG A 23 16.41 0.61 7.22
CA ARG A 23 16.56 1.55 6.09
C ARG A 23 15.32 1.60 5.19
N GLN A 24 14.71 0.44 4.89
CA GLN A 24 13.56 0.36 3.99
C GLN A 24 12.34 1.10 4.55
N VAL A 25 12.07 0.94 5.85
CA VAL A 25 10.96 1.64 6.53
C VAL A 25 11.23 3.14 6.58
N ALA A 26 12.48 3.55 6.87
CA ALA A 26 12.86 4.96 6.89
C ALA A 26 12.65 5.63 5.52
N LEU A 27 13.08 4.99 4.44
CA LEU A 27 12.84 5.47 3.08
C LEU A 27 11.35 5.47 2.74
N ARG A 28 10.58 4.47 3.19
CA ARG A 28 9.12 4.44 3.00
C ARG A 28 8.41 5.60 3.68
N LEU A 29 8.82 5.96 4.90
CA LEU A 29 8.30 7.14 5.61
C LEU A 29 8.61 8.44 4.85
N TYR A 30 9.83 8.58 4.33
CA TYR A 30 10.21 9.73 3.52
C TYR A 30 9.35 9.86 2.26
N THR A 31 9.24 8.78 1.47
CA THR A 31 8.44 8.81 0.23
C THR A 31 6.94 8.95 0.51
N ALA A 32 6.42 8.37 1.60
CA ALA A 32 5.05 8.55 2.04
C ALA A 32 4.72 10.03 2.27
N ARG A 33 5.63 10.76 2.94
CA ARG A 33 5.46 12.20 3.17
C ARG A 33 5.53 13.02 1.89
N LEU A 34 6.38 12.63 0.93
CA LEU A 34 6.39 13.28 -0.39
C LEU A 34 5.03 13.16 -1.09
N ILE A 35 4.43 11.96 -1.07
CA ILE A 35 3.08 11.73 -1.63
C ILE A 35 2.04 12.53 -0.86
N GLY A 36 2.09 12.51 0.47
CA GLY A 36 1.12 13.19 1.34
C GLY A 36 1.17 14.72 1.25
N HIS A 37 2.30 15.31 0.84
CA HIS A 37 2.43 16.75 0.61
C HIS A 37 1.97 17.18 -0.79
N GLU A 38 1.57 16.25 -1.64
CA GLU A 38 1.04 16.54 -2.97
C GLU A 38 -0.49 16.36 -2.97
N PRO A 39 -1.26 17.45 -2.81
CA PRO A 39 -2.72 17.35 -2.67
C PRO A 39 -3.41 16.79 -3.91
N ASP A 40 -2.78 16.92 -5.10
CA ASP A 40 -3.28 16.31 -6.33
C ASP A 40 -3.17 14.77 -6.35
N LEU A 41 -2.44 14.16 -5.40
CA LEU A 41 -2.29 12.71 -5.27
C LEU A 41 -3.16 12.13 -4.15
N VAL A 42 -3.18 12.77 -2.99
CA VAL A 42 -3.94 12.31 -1.81
C VAL A 42 -4.35 13.47 -0.93
N LEU A 43 -5.47 13.33 -0.25
CA LEU A 43 -5.95 14.28 0.77
C LEU A 43 -6.21 13.55 2.08
N HIS A 44 -5.86 14.17 3.21
CA HIS A 44 -6.16 13.70 4.57
C HIS A 44 -5.71 12.23 4.79
N GLY A 45 -6.64 11.37 5.18
CA GLY A 45 -6.39 9.94 5.36
C GLY A 45 -6.39 9.09 4.10
N GLY A 46 -6.57 9.70 2.92
CA GLY A 46 -6.64 9.02 1.62
C GLY A 46 -5.33 8.38 1.20
N GLY A 47 -5.41 7.44 0.25
CA GLY A 47 -4.29 6.66 -0.24
C GLY A 47 -3.61 5.82 0.85
N ASN A 48 -2.70 4.97 0.45
CA ASN A 48 -1.86 4.22 1.38
C ASN A 48 -0.58 3.74 0.72
N VAL A 49 0.37 3.37 1.55
CA VAL A 49 1.71 2.95 1.11
C VAL A 49 2.18 1.77 1.93
N SER A 50 3.04 0.95 1.35
CA SER A 50 3.68 -0.13 2.09
C SER A 50 5.13 -0.37 1.69
N VAL A 51 5.82 -1.11 2.54
CA VAL A 51 7.13 -1.70 2.25
C VAL A 51 7.22 -3.09 2.83
N LYS A 52 7.72 -4.03 2.03
CA LYS A 52 8.05 -5.37 2.47
C LYS A 52 9.48 -5.41 3.01
N THR A 53 9.64 -5.99 4.17
CA THR A 53 10.91 -6.06 4.90
C THR A 53 10.99 -7.37 5.69
N LYS A 54 11.99 -7.50 6.53
CA LYS A 54 12.10 -8.57 7.52
C LYS A 54 12.03 -7.99 8.93
N ARG A 55 11.52 -8.75 9.87
CA ARG A 55 11.45 -8.41 11.28
C ARG A 55 12.03 -9.54 12.12
N PRO A 56 12.88 -9.21 13.12
CA PRO A 56 13.30 -10.22 14.09
C PRO A 56 12.14 -10.61 15.01
N THR A 57 12.05 -11.89 15.32
CA THR A 57 11.17 -12.39 16.39
C THR A 57 11.90 -12.34 17.74
N LEU A 58 11.17 -12.52 18.83
CA LEU A 58 11.79 -12.65 20.17
C LEU A 58 12.68 -13.90 20.29
N LEU A 59 12.50 -14.89 19.42
CA LEU A 59 13.31 -16.13 19.39
C LEU A 59 14.57 -15.98 18.53
N GLY A 60 14.76 -14.81 17.87
CA GLY A 60 15.94 -14.53 17.06
C GLY A 60 15.79 -14.88 15.57
N ASP A 61 14.66 -15.46 15.16
CA ASP A 61 14.38 -15.73 13.75
C ASP A 61 14.02 -14.43 13.01
N GLU A 62 14.31 -14.37 11.72
CA GLU A 62 13.80 -13.33 10.83
C GLU A 62 12.57 -13.82 10.08
N VAL A 63 11.49 -13.05 10.12
CA VAL A 63 10.26 -13.33 9.38
C VAL A 63 9.94 -12.21 8.39
N GLU A 64 9.30 -12.57 7.28
CA GLU A 64 8.84 -11.59 6.29
C GLU A 64 7.71 -10.74 6.87
N ALA A 65 7.81 -9.44 6.69
CA ALA A 65 6.84 -8.47 7.16
C ALA A 65 6.43 -7.51 6.04
N VAL A 66 5.19 -7.04 6.08
CA VAL A 66 4.73 -5.86 5.35
C VAL A 66 4.41 -4.76 6.35
N CYS A 67 5.05 -3.60 6.19
CA CYS A 67 4.68 -2.40 6.91
C CYS A 67 3.74 -1.60 6.00
N VAL A 68 2.49 -1.40 6.41
CA VAL A 68 1.46 -0.72 5.62
C VAL A 68 0.84 0.41 6.43
N LYS A 69 0.42 1.48 5.76
CA LYS A 69 -0.23 2.63 6.42
C LYS A 69 -1.45 2.20 7.25
N ALA A 70 -1.51 2.68 8.47
CA ALA A 70 -2.68 2.51 9.32
C ALA A 70 -3.89 3.30 8.81
N SER A 71 -5.08 2.76 9.06
CA SER A 71 -6.34 3.41 8.69
C SER A 71 -6.43 4.83 9.25
N GLY A 72 -6.91 5.78 8.44
CA GLY A 72 -7.13 7.18 8.83
C GLY A 72 -5.87 8.00 9.10
N ARG A 73 -4.66 7.48 8.91
CA ARG A 73 -3.43 8.28 9.08
C ARG A 73 -3.16 9.10 7.83
N ASP A 74 -2.75 10.34 8.05
CA ASP A 74 -2.33 11.25 6.98
C ASP A 74 -0.88 10.94 6.57
N LEU A 75 -0.66 10.78 5.27
CA LEU A 75 0.67 10.50 4.71
C LEU A 75 1.63 11.69 4.89
N ALA A 76 1.14 12.94 4.84
CA ALA A 76 1.96 14.13 4.97
C ALA A 76 2.70 14.21 6.32
N SER A 77 2.09 13.69 7.38
CA SER A 77 2.60 13.71 8.75
C SER A 77 2.89 12.32 9.33
N ILE A 78 2.96 11.29 8.47
CA ILE A 78 3.12 9.92 8.94
C ILE A 78 4.41 9.71 9.73
N GLU A 79 4.30 9.06 10.87
CA GLU A 79 5.38 8.62 11.74
C GLU A 79 5.50 7.08 11.72
N PRO A 80 6.61 6.50 12.21
CA PRO A 80 6.79 5.04 12.22
C PRO A 80 5.63 4.26 12.82
N ALA A 81 4.98 4.77 13.86
CA ALA A 81 3.78 4.15 14.45
C ALA A 81 2.57 4.11 13.48
N GLY A 82 2.58 4.93 12.45
CA GLY A 82 1.58 4.94 11.38
C GLY A 82 1.80 3.88 10.29
N LEU A 83 2.91 3.12 10.36
CA LEU A 83 3.23 2.00 9.48
C LEU A 83 3.32 0.68 10.28
N PRO A 84 2.22 0.17 10.85
CA PRO A 84 2.22 -1.11 11.54
C PRO A 84 2.79 -2.22 10.66
N ALA A 85 3.55 -3.13 11.28
CA ALA A 85 4.13 -4.28 10.63
C ALA A 85 3.26 -5.53 10.86
N LEU A 86 2.99 -6.28 9.79
CA LEU A 86 2.19 -7.50 9.80
C LEU A 86 3.01 -8.67 9.25
N ASP A 87 2.67 -9.89 9.67
CA ASP A 87 3.23 -11.14 9.14
C ASP A 87 2.81 -11.33 7.67
N LEU A 88 3.75 -11.04 6.76
CA LEU A 88 3.50 -11.15 5.32
C LEU A 88 3.24 -12.60 4.88
N GLY A 89 3.95 -13.54 5.48
CA GLY A 89 3.80 -14.95 5.16
C GLY A 89 2.40 -15.46 5.50
N TYR A 90 1.85 -15.04 6.64
CA TYR A 90 0.48 -15.34 7.00
C TYR A 90 -0.53 -14.67 6.06
N LEU A 91 -0.41 -13.35 5.87
CA LEU A 91 -1.37 -12.60 5.04
C LEU A 91 -1.46 -13.16 3.62
N ARG A 92 -0.35 -13.54 3.01
CA ARG A 92 -0.34 -14.16 1.68
C ARG A 92 -1.13 -15.47 1.61
N ARG A 93 -1.20 -16.23 2.71
CA ARG A 93 -2.00 -17.47 2.75
C ARG A 93 -3.49 -17.22 2.73
N LEU A 94 -3.96 -16.06 3.20
CA LEU A 94 -5.38 -15.69 3.16
C LEU A 94 -5.91 -15.65 1.72
N ARG A 95 -5.07 -15.38 0.71
CA ARG A 95 -5.47 -15.42 -0.70
C ARG A 95 -6.07 -16.76 -1.14
N ARG A 96 -5.83 -17.84 -0.39
CA ARG A 96 -6.39 -19.19 -0.68
C ARG A 96 -7.85 -19.34 -0.30
N LEU A 97 -8.39 -18.40 0.49
CA LEU A 97 -9.79 -18.41 0.87
C LEU A 97 -10.67 -18.02 -0.32
N ASP A 98 -11.84 -18.62 -0.39
CA ASP A 98 -12.83 -18.27 -1.41
C ASP A 98 -13.47 -16.91 -1.12
N ALA A 99 -13.78 -16.63 0.15
CA ALA A 99 -14.33 -15.37 0.64
C ALA A 99 -13.81 -15.05 2.05
N LEU A 100 -13.80 -13.78 2.40
CA LEU A 100 -13.47 -13.29 3.73
C LEU A 100 -14.23 -11.98 3.94
N ASP A 101 -15.11 -11.94 4.94
CA ASP A 101 -15.82 -10.71 5.29
C ASP A 101 -14.91 -9.68 5.98
N ASP A 102 -15.37 -8.45 6.03
CA ASP A 102 -14.55 -7.33 6.54
C ASP A 102 -14.21 -7.48 8.03
N ASP A 103 -15.13 -7.96 8.85
CA ASP A 103 -14.90 -8.11 10.29
C ASP A 103 -13.85 -9.20 10.55
N ALA A 104 -13.96 -10.34 9.87
CA ALA A 104 -12.97 -11.41 9.93
C ALA A 104 -11.63 -10.95 9.36
N MET A 105 -11.61 -10.22 8.23
CA MET A 105 -10.41 -9.67 7.65
C MET A 105 -9.70 -8.69 8.61
N ILE A 106 -10.42 -7.77 9.21
CA ILE A 106 -9.85 -6.82 10.19
C ILE A 106 -9.30 -7.58 11.40
N ASN A 107 -10.00 -8.62 11.87
CA ASN A 107 -9.50 -9.47 12.95
C ASN A 107 -8.18 -10.15 12.56
N GLU A 108 -8.10 -10.75 11.36
CA GLU A 108 -6.87 -11.39 10.87
C GLU A 108 -5.72 -10.39 10.72
N LEU A 109 -5.97 -9.19 10.23
CA LEU A 109 -4.96 -8.14 10.17
C LEU A 109 -4.46 -7.77 11.57
N ARG A 110 -5.35 -7.62 12.54
CA ARG A 110 -4.98 -7.21 13.91
C ARG A 110 -4.26 -8.30 14.69
N THR A 111 -4.67 -9.57 14.54
CA THR A 111 -4.05 -10.71 15.26
C THR A 111 -2.67 -11.09 14.71
N HIS A 112 -2.33 -10.60 13.50
CA HIS A 112 -1.02 -10.83 12.87
C HIS A 112 -0.14 -9.58 12.82
N LEU A 113 -0.42 -8.59 13.67
CA LEU A 113 0.50 -7.49 13.96
C LEU A 113 1.70 -7.99 14.77
N PHE A 114 2.91 -7.51 14.45
CA PHE A 114 4.10 -7.75 15.27
C PHE A 114 4.05 -7.03 16.63
N ASP A 115 3.27 -5.97 16.72
CA ASP A 115 3.02 -5.22 17.96
C ASP A 115 1.51 -5.01 18.10
N ALA A 116 0.90 -5.68 19.08
CA ALA A 116 -0.53 -5.63 19.35
C ALA A 116 -1.04 -4.23 19.73
N SER A 117 -0.14 -3.32 20.16
CA SER A 117 -0.48 -1.92 20.45
C SER A 117 -0.55 -1.03 19.21
N SER A 118 -0.13 -1.54 18.06
CA SER A 118 -0.16 -0.80 16.79
C SER A 118 -1.59 -0.43 16.39
N PRO A 119 -1.77 0.71 15.68
CA PRO A 119 -3.06 1.07 15.14
C PRO A 119 -3.54 0.05 14.09
N THR A 120 -4.85 0.01 13.84
CA THR A 120 -5.44 -0.88 12.84
C THR A 120 -4.89 -0.56 11.46
N PRO A 121 -4.38 -1.55 10.72
CA PRO A 121 -3.91 -1.37 9.35
C PRO A 121 -5.02 -0.89 8.42
N SER A 122 -4.65 -0.34 7.24
CA SER A 122 -5.61 -0.04 6.18
C SER A 122 -6.43 -1.28 5.81
N ILE A 123 -7.70 -1.10 5.47
CA ILE A 123 -8.56 -2.16 4.92
C ILE A 123 -7.97 -2.76 3.63
N GLU A 124 -7.12 -2.02 2.93
CA GLU A 124 -6.42 -2.46 1.73
C GLU A 124 -5.05 -3.12 2.01
N ALA A 125 -4.75 -3.43 3.27
CA ALA A 125 -3.48 -4.07 3.62
C ALA A 125 -3.23 -5.39 2.87
N LEU A 126 -4.29 -6.13 2.51
CA LEU A 126 -4.17 -7.35 1.72
C LEU A 126 -3.80 -7.08 0.26
N VAL A 127 -4.21 -5.96 -0.35
CA VAL A 127 -3.72 -5.53 -1.68
C VAL A 127 -2.20 -5.44 -1.64
N HIS A 128 -1.67 -4.74 -0.64
CA HIS A 128 -0.23 -4.58 -0.46
C HIS A 128 0.50 -5.90 -0.15
N ALA A 129 -0.13 -6.82 0.58
CA ALA A 129 0.47 -8.10 0.93
C ALA A 129 0.52 -9.07 -0.25
N PHE A 130 -0.52 -9.07 -1.11
CA PHE A 130 -0.64 -10.00 -2.22
C PHE A 130 0.21 -9.59 -3.42
N LEU A 131 0.38 -8.29 -3.68
CA LEU A 131 1.27 -7.79 -4.73
C LEU A 131 2.73 -8.10 -4.40
N PRO A 132 3.53 -8.68 -5.33
CA PRO A 132 4.93 -9.03 -5.08
C PRO A 132 5.88 -7.85 -4.87
N PRO A 133 5.75 -6.67 -5.50
CA PRO A 133 6.70 -5.57 -5.37
C PRO A 133 6.98 -5.17 -3.93
N ARG A 134 8.24 -4.81 -3.65
CA ARG A 134 8.67 -4.41 -2.30
C ARG A 134 7.96 -3.16 -1.82
N TYR A 135 7.83 -2.17 -2.68
CA TYR A 135 7.13 -0.91 -2.42
C TYR A 135 5.85 -0.91 -3.23
N VAL A 136 4.74 -0.59 -2.58
CA VAL A 136 3.44 -0.42 -3.23
C VAL A 136 2.88 0.91 -2.75
N ASP A 137 2.47 1.73 -3.70
CA ASP A 137 1.83 3.02 -3.49
C ASP A 137 0.42 2.97 -4.06
N HIS A 138 -0.53 3.48 -3.31
CA HIS A 138 -1.91 3.70 -3.74
C HIS A 138 -2.28 5.16 -3.52
N SER A 139 -2.74 5.82 -4.55
CA SER A 139 -3.17 7.22 -4.52
C SER A 139 -4.56 7.38 -5.11
N HIS A 140 -5.23 8.48 -4.75
CA HIS A 140 -6.47 8.93 -5.34
C HIS A 140 -6.21 10.18 -6.17
N ALA A 141 -5.27 10.09 -7.12
CA ALA A 141 -4.83 11.23 -7.92
C ALA A 141 -5.99 11.85 -8.70
N ASP A 142 -6.21 13.16 -8.53
CA ASP A 142 -7.34 13.90 -9.14
C ASP A 142 -7.41 13.71 -10.65
N ALA A 143 -6.27 13.73 -11.34
CA ALA A 143 -6.20 13.51 -12.78
C ALA A 143 -6.63 12.08 -13.18
N VAL A 144 -6.28 11.07 -12.37
CA VAL A 144 -6.69 9.68 -12.59
C VAL A 144 -8.17 9.52 -12.28
N LEU A 145 -8.65 10.09 -11.17
CA LEU A 145 -10.08 10.06 -10.80
C LEU A 145 -10.95 10.72 -11.85
N ALA A 146 -10.51 11.81 -12.47
CA ALA A 146 -11.24 12.45 -13.57
C ALA A 146 -11.43 11.51 -14.78
N LEU A 147 -10.48 10.60 -15.02
CA LEU A 147 -10.57 9.59 -16.07
C LEU A 147 -11.38 8.36 -15.64
N THR A 148 -11.19 7.89 -14.40
CA THR A 148 -11.81 6.65 -13.91
C THR A 148 -13.27 6.81 -13.52
N ASN A 149 -13.72 8.03 -13.22
CA ASN A 149 -15.12 8.35 -12.87
C ASN A 149 -16.00 8.60 -14.11
N GLN A 150 -15.58 8.11 -15.29
CA GLN A 150 -16.36 8.12 -16.51
C GLN A 150 -17.19 6.83 -16.66
N PRO A 151 -18.20 6.81 -17.54
CA PRO A 151 -19.05 5.62 -17.74
C PRO A 151 -18.29 4.39 -18.26
N ASP A 152 -17.15 4.59 -18.92
CA ASP A 152 -16.31 3.53 -19.48
C ASP A 152 -14.81 3.82 -19.26
N ASP A 153 -13.96 2.84 -19.55
CA ASP A 153 -12.51 2.90 -19.37
C ASP A 153 -11.75 3.46 -20.60
N ARG A 154 -12.44 3.91 -21.63
CA ARG A 154 -11.84 4.35 -22.90
C ARG A 154 -10.83 5.48 -22.69
N LEU A 155 -11.20 6.49 -21.92
CA LEU A 155 -10.31 7.63 -21.66
C LEU A 155 -9.08 7.22 -20.83
N VAL A 156 -9.24 6.27 -19.91
CA VAL A 156 -8.12 5.71 -19.13
C VAL A 156 -7.12 5.04 -20.07
N ARG A 157 -7.59 4.18 -20.97
CA ARG A 157 -6.74 3.47 -21.95
C ARG A 157 -6.08 4.41 -22.95
N GLU A 158 -6.82 5.39 -23.46
CA GLU A 158 -6.27 6.42 -24.36
C GLU A 158 -5.16 7.25 -23.69
N ALA A 159 -5.32 7.61 -22.40
CA ALA A 159 -4.39 8.49 -21.69
C ALA A 159 -3.15 7.73 -21.16
N LEU A 160 -3.32 6.52 -20.64
CA LEU A 160 -2.28 5.78 -19.92
C LEU A 160 -1.67 4.63 -20.74
N GLY A 161 -2.34 4.19 -21.82
CA GLY A 161 -1.86 3.15 -22.73
C GLY A 161 -1.84 1.76 -22.09
N ASP A 162 -1.13 0.82 -22.75
CA ASP A 162 -1.13 -0.61 -22.40
C ASP A 162 -0.21 -0.97 -21.22
N ARG A 163 0.54 -0.01 -20.68
CA ARG A 163 1.43 -0.24 -19.53
C ARG A 163 0.69 -0.27 -18.19
N VAL A 164 -0.55 0.17 -18.19
CA VAL A 164 -1.41 0.23 -17.02
C VAL A 164 -2.58 -0.73 -17.20
N ALA A 165 -2.74 -1.64 -16.25
CA ALA A 165 -3.90 -2.51 -16.21
C ALA A 165 -5.10 -1.77 -15.60
N VAL A 166 -6.30 -2.05 -16.11
CA VAL A 166 -7.54 -1.42 -15.65
C VAL A 166 -8.44 -2.49 -15.03
N LEU A 167 -8.81 -2.27 -13.77
CA LEU A 167 -9.73 -3.12 -13.03
C LEU A 167 -11.09 -2.41 -12.91
N PRO A 168 -12.22 -3.06 -13.24
CA PRO A 168 -13.54 -2.56 -12.90
C PRO A 168 -13.68 -2.29 -11.39
N TYR A 169 -14.67 -1.46 -11.01
CA TYR A 169 -14.91 -1.21 -9.60
C TYR A 169 -15.13 -2.51 -8.81
N VAL A 170 -14.36 -2.68 -7.77
CA VAL A 170 -14.53 -3.72 -6.75
C VAL A 170 -14.51 -3.03 -5.40
N THR A 171 -15.41 -3.40 -4.51
CA THR A 171 -15.45 -2.85 -3.14
C THR A 171 -14.12 -3.09 -2.43
N PRO A 172 -13.52 -2.05 -1.81
CA PRO A 172 -12.31 -2.20 -1.01
C PRO A 172 -12.45 -3.30 0.04
N GLY A 173 -11.44 -4.16 0.14
CA GLY A 173 -11.43 -5.30 1.05
C GLY A 173 -10.78 -6.53 0.43
N PHE A 174 -11.21 -7.70 0.86
CA PHE A 174 -10.63 -8.97 0.43
C PHE A 174 -10.80 -9.23 -1.08
N GLU A 175 -11.99 -8.98 -1.61
CA GLU A 175 -12.30 -9.19 -3.03
C GLU A 175 -11.42 -8.30 -3.93
N LEU A 176 -11.25 -7.03 -3.56
CA LEU A 176 -10.34 -6.13 -4.27
C LEU A 176 -8.91 -6.67 -4.24
N ALA A 177 -8.44 -7.14 -3.09
CA ALA A 177 -7.08 -7.66 -2.96
C ALA A 177 -6.83 -8.89 -3.85
N LYS A 178 -7.82 -9.79 -3.97
CA LYS A 178 -7.75 -10.94 -4.88
C LYS A 178 -7.73 -10.48 -6.34
N ALA A 179 -8.67 -9.62 -6.73
CA ALA A 179 -8.79 -9.14 -8.10
C ALA A 179 -7.52 -8.42 -8.58
N VAL A 180 -6.93 -7.56 -7.73
CA VAL A 180 -5.66 -6.87 -8.02
C VAL A 180 -4.50 -7.87 -8.17
N ALA A 181 -4.43 -8.87 -7.30
CA ALA A 181 -3.39 -9.89 -7.37
C ALA A 181 -3.54 -10.79 -8.62
N ASP A 182 -4.76 -11.18 -8.97
CA ASP A 182 -5.03 -12.00 -10.16
C ASP A 182 -4.71 -11.22 -11.45
N LEU A 183 -5.01 -9.92 -11.48
CA LEU A 183 -4.68 -9.03 -12.59
C LEU A 183 -3.15 -8.91 -12.76
N TYR A 184 -2.42 -8.73 -11.66
CA TYR A 184 -0.96 -8.67 -11.68
C TYR A 184 -0.32 -10.00 -12.10
N ASP A 185 -0.86 -11.13 -11.64
CA ASP A 185 -0.34 -12.46 -12.03
C ASP A 185 -0.57 -12.75 -13.53
N ALA A 186 -1.63 -12.20 -14.11
CA ALA A 186 -1.92 -12.32 -15.55
C ALA A 186 -0.93 -11.53 -16.41
N ASP A 187 -0.46 -10.37 -15.95
CA ASP A 187 0.60 -9.58 -16.59
C ASP A 187 1.51 -8.91 -15.54
N PRO A 188 2.61 -9.55 -15.14
CA PRO A 188 3.55 -9.00 -14.18
C PRO A 188 4.37 -7.78 -14.68
N ASN A 189 4.25 -7.42 -15.97
CA ASN A 189 4.99 -6.31 -16.55
C ASN A 189 4.25 -4.97 -16.47
N VAL A 190 3.03 -4.95 -15.94
CA VAL A 190 2.29 -3.70 -15.77
C VAL A 190 3.03 -2.75 -14.83
N GLU A 191 3.10 -1.48 -15.20
CA GLU A 191 3.72 -0.42 -14.40
C GLU A 191 2.78 0.16 -13.35
N GLY A 192 1.48 -0.06 -13.51
CA GLY A 192 0.45 0.40 -12.59
C GLY A 192 -0.88 -0.33 -12.81
N ILE A 193 -1.75 -0.22 -11.81
CA ILE A 193 -3.12 -0.72 -11.86
C ILE A 193 -4.05 0.46 -11.54
N VAL A 194 -5.01 0.68 -12.40
CA VAL A 194 -6.05 1.70 -12.21
C VAL A 194 -7.35 1.00 -11.82
N LEU A 195 -7.93 1.47 -10.74
CA LEU A 195 -9.22 0.98 -10.23
C LEU A 195 -10.31 1.96 -10.67
N LEU A 196 -11.23 1.55 -11.56
CA LEU A 196 -12.32 2.40 -11.99
C LEU A 196 -13.17 2.84 -10.79
N HIS A 197 -13.53 4.11 -10.75
CA HIS A 197 -14.31 4.75 -9.67
C HIS A 197 -13.64 4.68 -8.29
N HIS A 198 -12.29 4.50 -8.23
CA HIS A 198 -11.58 4.41 -6.95
C HIS A 198 -10.22 5.14 -6.99
N GLY A 199 -9.34 4.80 -7.94
CA GLY A 199 -7.96 5.37 -7.96
C GLY A 199 -7.00 4.63 -8.86
#